data_eca711bf6b5cfed824dff40f3dbe3eb3
#
_entry.id   eca711bf6b5cfed824dff40f3dbe3eb3
#
_cell.length_a   1.000
_cell.length_b   1.000
_cell.length_c   1.000
_cell.angle_alpha   90.00
_cell.angle_beta   90.00
_cell.angle_gamma   90.00
#
_symmetry.space_group_name_H-M   'P 1'
#
loop_
_entity.id
_entity.type
_entity.pdbx_description
1 polymer ?
#
loop_
_entity_poly.entity_id
_entity_poly.type
_entity_poly.pdbx_seq_one_letter_code
_entity_poly.pdbx_strand_id
1 'polypeptide(L)'
;MRIGVLTSGGDCPGLNAVIRSVVHRAVVDHGDEVIGFHDGWRGLLEADYRKLDLDAVGGILALGGTILGSSRVQPAQLRDGVERAKGHVAELGLDAVIPIGGEGTLKAARLLSDAGLPIVGVPKTIDNDIASTDVTFGFDTAVGVATEALDRLKTTAESHQRVLIVEVMGRHTGWIALHSGMAAGAHAIVVPERPFDIDELTKVVGQRFDAGKRFAIVVVAEGAKPREGTMPFDVGATDVYGHERFAGVARQLAVELEGRLGKEARPVILGHVQRGGTPTAYDRVLATRFGWHAVEAAHRGAFGMMTALRGTDITLVPLAAAVEHLKTVPQERYAEVECVL
;
A
#
# COMPACT_ATOMS: atom_id res chain seq x y z
N MET A 1 26.39 -12.56 -10.72
CA MET A 1 25.28 -12.04 -11.57
C MET A 1 25.32 -10.53 -11.62
N ARG A 2 24.63 -9.94 -12.56
CA ARG A 2 24.33 -8.51 -12.59
C ARG A 2 22.83 -8.29 -12.41
N ILE A 3 22.43 -7.65 -11.30
CA ILE A 3 21.04 -7.54 -10.88
C ILE A 3 20.56 -6.10 -10.99
N GLY A 4 19.46 -5.88 -11.71
CA GLY A 4 18.77 -4.60 -11.77
C GLY A 4 17.69 -4.51 -10.69
N VAL A 5 17.61 -3.38 -9.95
CA VAL A 5 16.58 -3.13 -8.93
C VAL A 5 15.85 -1.85 -9.28
N LEU A 6 14.54 -1.83 -9.12
CA LEU A 6 13.73 -0.61 -9.27
C LEU A 6 12.58 -0.56 -8.26
N THR A 7 12.17 0.67 -7.94
CA THR A 7 10.99 0.95 -7.11
C THR A 7 9.96 1.72 -7.92
N SER A 8 8.73 1.22 -8.04
CA SER A 8 7.71 1.82 -8.90
C SER A 8 6.33 1.95 -8.22
N GLY A 9 5.54 2.91 -8.69
CA GLY A 9 4.23 3.23 -8.12
C GLY A 9 4.32 4.14 -6.89
N GLY A 10 3.29 4.17 -6.04
CA GLY A 10 3.31 4.95 -4.79
C GLY A 10 4.41 4.48 -3.86
N ASP A 11 5.11 5.41 -3.22
CA ASP A 11 6.11 5.09 -2.20
C ASP A 11 5.47 4.60 -0.90
N CYS A 12 6.26 3.94 -0.08
CA CYS A 12 5.89 3.59 1.29
C CYS A 12 7.14 3.37 2.16
N PRO A 13 7.01 3.39 3.48
CA PRO A 13 8.08 3.00 4.39
C PRO A 13 8.49 1.54 4.17
N GLY A 14 9.81 1.29 4.10
CA GLY A 14 10.39 -0.05 3.90
C GLY A 14 11.01 -0.30 2.52
N LEU A 15 10.76 0.55 1.50
CA LEU A 15 11.40 0.41 0.18
C LEU A 15 12.94 0.38 0.27
N ASN A 16 13.52 1.29 1.05
CA ASN A 16 14.97 1.34 1.24
C ASN A 16 15.51 0.11 1.98
N ALA A 17 14.72 -0.50 2.86
CA ALA A 17 15.10 -1.73 3.53
C ALA A 17 15.21 -2.91 2.56
N VAL A 18 14.30 -3.00 1.56
CA VAL A 18 14.39 -4.01 0.48
C VAL A 18 15.65 -3.76 -0.36
N ILE A 19 15.85 -2.51 -0.85
CA ILE A 19 17.02 -2.15 -1.67
C ILE A 19 18.31 -2.54 -0.94
N ARG A 20 18.42 -2.13 0.33
CA ARG A 20 19.57 -2.46 1.16
C ARG A 20 19.79 -3.98 1.27
N SER A 21 18.73 -4.73 1.50
CA SER A 21 18.81 -6.19 1.64
C SER A 21 19.26 -6.87 0.35
N VAL A 22 18.72 -6.44 -0.80
CA VAL A 22 19.13 -6.95 -2.12
C VAL A 22 20.62 -6.69 -2.34
N VAL A 23 21.09 -5.45 -2.11
CA VAL A 23 22.50 -5.10 -2.29
C VAL A 23 23.40 -5.90 -1.34
N HIS A 24 23.06 -5.98 -0.05
CA HIS A 24 23.88 -6.74 0.90
C HIS A 24 23.96 -8.22 0.51
N ARG A 25 22.84 -8.86 0.21
CA ARG A 25 22.82 -10.28 -0.15
C ARG A 25 23.56 -10.56 -1.45
N ALA A 26 23.31 -9.74 -2.47
CA ALA A 26 23.95 -9.91 -3.78
C ALA A 26 25.47 -9.68 -3.71
N VAL A 27 25.91 -8.55 -3.13
CA VAL A 27 27.31 -8.16 -3.14
C VAL A 27 28.15 -8.97 -2.15
N VAL A 28 27.68 -9.14 -0.89
CA VAL A 28 28.48 -9.76 0.17
C VAL A 28 28.53 -11.27 0.01
N ASP A 29 27.38 -11.89 -0.22
CA ASP A 29 27.28 -13.36 -0.17
C ASP A 29 27.52 -14.01 -1.53
N HIS A 30 27.19 -13.32 -2.64
CA HIS A 30 27.32 -13.87 -4.00
C HIS A 30 28.40 -13.18 -4.86
N GLY A 31 28.92 -12.02 -4.45
CA GLY A 31 29.88 -11.26 -5.26
C GLY A 31 29.28 -10.64 -6.52
N ASP A 32 27.98 -10.39 -6.53
CA ASP A 32 27.24 -9.85 -7.66
C ASP A 32 27.44 -8.34 -7.83
N GLU A 33 27.11 -7.83 -9.01
CA GLU A 33 26.95 -6.42 -9.28
C GLU A 33 25.46 -6.04 -9.19
N VAL A 34 25.14 -4.94 -8.50
CA VAL A 34 23.78 -4.42 -8.41
C VAL A 34 23.71 -3.02 -9.01
N ILE A 35 22.72 -2.79 -9.88
CA ILE A 35 22.37 -1.45 -10.38
C ILE A 35 20.95 -1.10 -9.99
N GLY A 36 20.72 0.16 -9.63
CA GLY A 36 19.39 0.69 -9.30
C GLY A 36 18.90 1.62 -10.39
N PHE A 37 17.74 1.35 -10.95
CA PHE A 37 17.09 2.20 -11.94
C PHE A 37 16.36 3.34 -11.26
N HIS A 38 16.54 4.57 -11.73
CA HIS A 38 15.86 5.75 -11.24
C HIS A 38 14.39 5.74 -11.70
N ASP A 39 13.48 6.22 -10.83
CA ASP A 39 12.07 6.43 -11.14
C ASP A 39 11.35 5.19 -11.71
N GLY A 40 11.68 4.02 -11.21
CA GLY A 40 10.98 2.78 -11.49
C GLY A 40 11.16 2.29 -12.94
N TRP A 41 10.04 1.89 -13.56
CA TRP A 41 10.06 1.40 -14.93
C TRP A 41 10.59 2.44 -15.92
N ARG A 42 10.45 3.75 -15.64
CA ARG A 42 11.00 4.80 -16.50
C ARG A 42 12.51 4.64 -16.65
N GLY A 43 13.21 4.45 -15.55
CA GLY A 43 14.67 4.27 -15.59
C GLY A 43 15.11 3.06 -16.40
N LEU A 44 14.41 1.93 -16.29
CA LEU A 44 14.70 0.78 -17.15
C LEU A 44 14.46 1.09 -18.64
N LEU A 45 13.38 1.82 -18.95
CA LEU A 45 13.00 2.18 -20.32
C LEU A 45 13.91 3.27 -20.94
N GLU A 46 14.61 4.03 -20.13
CA GLU A 46 15.52 5.13 -20.55
C GLU A 46 17.00 4.81 -20.32
N ALA A 47 17.29 3.61 -19.77
CA ALA A 47 18.63 3.19 -19.31
C ALA A 47 19.24 4.19 -18.30
N ASP A 48 18.39 4.81 -17.45
CA ASP A 48 18.80 5.70 -16.38
C ASP A 48 18.98 4.93 -15.08
N TYR A 49 20.23 4.69 -14.70
CA TYR A 49 20.58 3.88 -13.54
C TYR A 49 21.88 4.35 -12.88
N ARG A 50 22.09 3.87 -11.66
CA ARG A 50 23.37 3.99 -10.95
C ARG A 50 23.79 2.66 -10.36
N LYS A 51 25.09 2.50 -10.13
CA LYS A 51 25.61 1.37 -9.36
C LYS A 51 25.15 1.47 -7.91
N LEU A 52 24.79 0.33 -7.32
CA LEU A 52 24.48 0.19 -5.90
C LEU A 52 25.53 -0.72 -5.25
N ASP A 53 26.36 -0.13 -4.42
CA ASP A 53 27.30 -0.83 -3.55
C ASP A 53 26.92 -0.67 -2.07
N LEU A 54 27.74 -1.19 -1.17
CA LEU A 54 27.47 -1.15 0.27
C LEU A 54 27.44 0.28 0.83
N ASP A 55 28.24 1.19 0.25
CA ASP A 55 28.27 2.59 0.66
C ASP A 55 27.00 3.33 0.21
N ALA A 56 26.52 3.03 -1.00
CA ALA A 56 25.27 3.62 -1.53
C ALA A 56 24.03 3.25 -0.70
N VAL A 57 24.07 2.13 0.03
CA VAL A 57 22.96 1.66 0.88
C VAL A 57 23.26 1.77 2.37
N GLY A 58 24.36 2.46 2.73
CA GLY A 58 24.71 2.75 4.10
C GLY A 58 23.65 3.66 4.76
N GLY A 59 23.15 3.27 5.95
CA GLY A 59 22.25 4.11 6.75
C GLY A 59 20.79 4.23 6.24
N ILE A 60 20.41 3.62 5.10
CA ILE A 60 19.07 3.81 4.53
C ILE A 60 17.97 2.94 5.15
N LEU A 61 18.31 1.96 6.00
CA LEU A 61 17.35 1.00 6.55
C LEU A 61 16.12 1.65 7.21
N ALA A 62 16.33 2.75 7.92
CA ALA A 62 15.29 3.47 8.65
C ALA A 62 14.68 4.64 7.87
N LEU A 63 15.15 4.90 6.65
CA LEU A 63 14.65 6.01 5.84
C LEU A 63 13.36 5.61 5.12
N GLY A 64 12.33 6.46 5.24
CA GLY A 64 11.13 6.40 4.41
C GLY A 64 11.41 6.79 2.96
N GLY A 65 10.40 6.68 2.09
CA GLY A 65 10.55 6.92 0.67
C GLY A 65 11.49 5.90 0.01
N THR A 66 12.14 6.32 -1.08
CA THR A 66 13.08 5.48 -1.85
C THR A 66 14.24 6.28 -2.38
N ILE A 67 15.47 5.76 -2.24
CA ILE A 67 16.70 6.38 -2.78
C ILE A 67 16.77 6.31 -4.31
N LEU A 68 15.91 5.52 -4.95
CA LEU A 68 15.85 5.36 -6.40
C LEU A 68 14.78 6.23 -7.07
N GLY A 69 13.96 6.91 -6.28
CA GLY A 69 12.78 7.58 -6.81
C GLY A 69 11.71 6.59 -7.28
N SER A 70 10.59 7.12 -7.77
CA SER A 70 9.47 6.31 -8.27
C SER A 70 8.65 7.08 -9.29
N SER A 71 8.06 6.37 -10.25
CA SER A 71 7.11 6.94 -11.21
C SER A 71 5.94 6.00 -11.47
N ARG A 72 4.91 6.52 -12.16
CA ARG A 72 3.74 5.75 -12.59
C ARG A 72 3.84 5.28 -14.05
N VAL A 73 4.98 5.52 -14.72
CA VAL A 73 5.22 5.05 -16.08
C VAL A 73 5.18 3.53 -16.11
N GLN A 74 4.47 2.98 -17.09
CA GLN A 74 4.34 1.53 -17.27
C GLN A 74 4.79 1.14 -18.68
N PRO A 75 5.56 0.06 -18.85
CA PRO A 75 6.00 -0.42 -20.17
C PRO A 75 4.86 -0.65 -21.15
N ALA A 76 3.71 -1.15 -20.67
CA ALA A 76 2.52 -1.40 -21.48
C ALA A 76 1.87 -0.12 -22.06
N GLN A 77 2.13 1.05 -21.47
CA GLN A 77 1.58 2.33 -21.93
C GLN A 77 2.37 2.93 -23.09
N LEU A 78 3.56 2.39 -23.38
CA LEU A 78 4.41 2.86 -24.47
C LEU A 78 4.35 1.88 -25.64
N ARG A 79 4.32 2.42 -26.87
CA ARG A 79 4.17 1.64 -28.10
C ARG A 79 5.19 0.50 -28.25
N ASP A 80 6.42 0.73 -27.77
CA ASP A 80 7.57 -0.17 -27.86
C ASP A 80 8.21 -0.48 -26.49
N GLY A 81 7.47 -0.23 -25.41
CA GLY A 81 8.02 -0.30 -24.05
C GLY A 81 8.57 -1.68 -23.66
N VAL A 82 7.93 -2.76 -24.10
CA VAL A 82 8.41 -4.12 -23.84
C VAL A 82 9.72 -4.40 -24.57
N GLU A 83 9.82 -4.03 -25.85
CA GLU A 83 11.02 -4.25 -26.67
C GLU A 83 12.19 -3.37 -26.19
N ARG A 84 11.92 -2.14 -25.77
CA ARG A 84 12.93 -1.26 -25.15
C ARG A 84 13.47 -1.87 -23.84
N ALA A 85 12.59 -2.38 -22.98
CA ALA A 85 12.99 -3.05 -21.75
C ALA A 85 13.89 -4.27 -22.04
N LYS A 86 13.52 -5.09 -23.04
CA LYS A 86 14.34 -6.23 -23.49
C LYS A 86 15.71 -5.79 -23.99
N GLY A 87 15.74 -4.76 -24.85
CA GLY A 87 16.98 -4.21 -25.38
C GLY A 87 17.93 -3.78 -24.27
N HIS A 88 17.45 -2.98 -23.33
CA HIS A 88 18.30 -2.49 -22.22
C HIS A 88 18.72 -3.59 -21.26
N VAL A 89 17.86 -4.58 -20.96
CA VAL A 89 18.24 -5.75 -20.14
C VAL A 89 19.39 -6.52 -20.81
N ALA A 90 19.32 -6.72 -22.14
CA ALA A 90 20.36 -7.39 -22.91
C ALA A 90 21.65 -6.54 -23.01
N GLU A 91 21.55 -5.26 -23.35
CA GLU A 91 22.69 -4.34 -23.45
C GLU A 91 23.46 -4.19 -22.13
N LEU A 92 22.72 -4.11 -21.02
CA LEU A 92 23.29 -4.01 -19.69
C LEU A 92 23.77 -5.37 -19.14
N GLY A 93 23.50 -6.46 -19.84
CA GLY A 93 23.88 -7.81 -19.40
C GLY A 93 23.27 -8.16 -18.06
N LEU A 94 21.98 -7.85 -17.86
CA LEU A 94 21.30 -8.16 -16.60
C LEU A 94 20.86 -9.62 -16.57
N ASP A 95 21.30 -10.32 -15.55
CA ASP A 95 20.90 -11.70 -15.26
C ASP A 95 19.55 -11.78 -14.53
N ALA A 96 19.15 -10.70 -13.83
CA ALA A 96 17.87 -10.58 -13.15
C ALA A 96 17.43 -9.13 -13.00
N VAL A 97 16.11 -8.89 -12.95
CA VAL A 97 15.52 -7.61 -12.56
C VAL A 97 14.55 -7.84 -11.38
N ILE A 98 14.70 -7.05 -10.32
CA ILE A 98 13.90 -7.12 -9.10
C ILE A 98 13.05 -5.84 -8.99
N PRO A 99 11.84 -5.81 -9.57
CA PRO A 99 10.90 -4.71 -9.38
C PRO A 99 10.23 -4.80 -8.00
N ILE A 100 10.24 -3.68 -7.28
CA ILE A 100 9.61 -3.51 -5.97
C ILE A 100 8.42 -2.59 -6.13
N GLY A 101 7.19 -3.09 -5.92
CA GLY A 101 6.03 -2.24 -6.12
C GLY A 101 4.68 -2.88 -5.82
N GLY A 102 3.61 -2.09 -6.00
CA GLY A 102 2.22 -2.51 -5.85
C GLY A 102 1.68 -3.22 -7.10
N GLU A 103 0.36 -3.38 -7.14
CA GLU A 103 -0.36 -4.11 -8.19
C GLU A 103 0.06 -3.71 -9.60
N GLY A 104 0.07 -2.40 -9.92
CA GLY A 104 0.45 -1.92 -11.25
C GLY A 104 1.89 -2.28 -11.62
N THR A 105 2.82 -2.19 -10.67
CA THR A 105 4.22 -2.57 -10.88
C THR A 105 4.37 -4.06 -11.14
N LEU A 106 3.63 -4.88 -10.37
CA LEU A 106 3.67 -6.34 -10.51
C LEU A 106 2.95 -6.81 -11.78
N LYS A 107 1.91 -6.12 -12.25
CA LYS A 107 1.30 -6.35 -13.57
C LYS A 107 2.30 -6.12 -14.71
N ALA A 108 3.07 -5.02 -14.62
CA ALA A 108 4.15 -4.77 -15.57
C ALA A 108 5.28 -5.81 -15.46
N ALA A 109 5.64 -6.21 -14.23
CA ALA A 109 6.60 -7.28 -13.99
C ALA A 109 6.17 -8.60 -14.63
N ARG A 110 4.90 -8.99 -14.50
CA ARG A 110 4.32 -10.15 -15.17
C ARG A 110 4.42 -10.03 -16.68
N LEU A 111 3.96 -8.90 -17.26
CA LEU A 111 4.02 -8.67 -18.71
C LEU A 111 5.44 -8.85 -19.27
N LEU A 112 6.43 -8.26 -18.61
CA LEU A 112 7.84 -8.37 -19.02
C LEU A 112 8.39 -9.78 -18.82
N SER A 113 8.00 -10.46 -17.74
CA SER A 113 8.39 -11.86 -17.52
C SER A 113 7.78 -12.80 -18.56
N ASP A 114 6.51 -12.62 -18.90
CA ASP A 114 5.84 -13.36 -19.98
C ASP A 114 6.51 -13.12 -21.36
N ALA A 115 7.14 -11.95 -21.52
CA ALA A 115 7.94 -11.58 -22.69
C ALA A 115 9.40 -12.14 -22.64
N GLY A 116 9.75 -12.88 -21.60
CA GLY A 116 11.03 -13.58 -21.47
C GLY A 116 12.11 -12.84 -20.64
N LEU A 117 11.78 -11.76 -19.93
CA LEU A 117 12.75 -11.10 -19.05
C LEU A 117 12.89 -11.87 -17.73
N PRO A 118 14.08 -11.91 -17.13
CA PRO A 118 14.37 -12.59 -15.87
C PRO A 118 13.88 -11.76 -14.66
N ILE A 119 12.60 -11.83 -14.35
CA ILE A 119 11.94 -10.99 -13.33
C ILE A 119 11.65 -11.75 -12.05
N VAL A 120 11.99 -11.16 -10.89
CA VAL A 120 11.52 -11.58 -9.56
C VAL A 120 10.85 -10.40 -8.86
N GLY A 121 9.55 -10.47 -8.62
CA GLY A 121 8.77 -9.38 -8.01
C GLY A 121 8.91 -9.32 -6.49
N VAL A 122 8.83 -8.10 -5.92
CA VAL A 122 8.73 -7.89 -4.48
C VAL A 122 7.48 -7.04 -4.19
N PRO A 123 6.52 -7.56 -3.37
CA PRO A 123 5.25 -6.88 -3.11
C PRO A 123 5.44 -5.72 -2.15
N LYS A 124 5.02 -4.54 -2.56
CA LYS A 124 5.07 -3.31 -1.79
C LYS A 124 3.76 -2.53 -1.95
N THR A 125 3.04 -2.34 -0.87
CA THR A 125 1.90 -1.41 -0.81
C THR A 125 1.50 -1.17 0.65
N ILE A 126 1.03 0.04 0.95
CA ILE A 126 0.40 0.30 2.26
C ILE A 126 -1.02 -0.26 2.33
N ASP A 127 -1.64 -0.52 1.18
CA ASP A 127 -3.06 -0.90 1.08
C ASP A 127 -3.30 -2.39 1.41
N ASN A 128 -2.21 -3.19 1.52
CA ASN A 128 -2.24 -4.64 1.78
C ASN A 128 -3.14 -5.43 0.81
N ASP A 129 -3.22 -4.97 -0.43
CA ASP A 129 -4.17 -5.40 -1.46
C ASP A 129 -3.61 -6.40 -2.47
N ILE A 130 -2.36 -6.86 -2.32
CA ILE A 130 -1.72 -7.85 -3.20
C ILE A 130 -2.17 -9.26 -2.82
N ALA A 131 -2.71 -9.99 -3.79
CA ALA A 131 -3.07 -11.39 -3.61
C ALA A 131 -1.83 -12.28 -3.35
N SER A 132 -2.07 -13.46 -2.83
CA SER A 132 -1.02 -14.47 -2.61
C SER A 132 0.10 -14.10 -1.63
N THR A 133 -0.06 -13.03 -0.83
CA THR A 133 0.78 -12.72 0.34
C THR A 133 -0.08 -12.30 1.53
N ASP A 134 0.28 -12.74 2.73
CA ASP A 134 -0.52 -12.41 3.92
C ASP A 134 -0.42 -10.95 4.29
N VAL A 135 0.80 -10.37 4.21
CA VAL A 135 1.05 -8.95 4.49
C VAL A 135 2.06 -8.39 3.49
N THR A 136 1.87 -7.14 3.10
CA THR A 136 2.83 -6.33 2.35
C THR A 136 3.54 -5.35 3.29
N PHE A 137 4.83 -5.09 3.09
CA PHE A 137 5.51 -4.07 3.88
C PHE A 137 5.04 -2.65 3.52
N GLY A 138 5.10 -1.75 4.48
CA GLY A 138 4.51 -0.41 4.45
C GLY A 138 3.12 -0.36 5.09
N PHE A 139 2.42 -1.47 5.14
CA PHE A 139 1.08 -1.57 5.73
C PHE A 139 1.10 -1.35 7.25
N ASP A 140 1.98 -2.03 7.98
CA ASP A 140 2.08 -1.90 9.43
C ASP A 140 2.41 -0.45 9.84
N THR A 141 3.32 0.20 9.12
CA THR A 141 3.63 1.63 9.35
C THR A 141 2.43 2.52 9.07
N ALA A 142 1.70 2.29 7.98
CA ALA A 142 0.52 3.10 7.64
C ALA A 142 -0.59 2.95 8.69
N VAL A 143 -0.83 1.73 9.17
CA VAL A 143 -1.76 1.45 10.29
C VAL A 143 -1.30 2.16 11.55
N GLY A 144 0.00 2.11 11.87
CA GLY A 144 0.57 2.80 13.03
C GLY A 144 0.35 4.32 12.98
N VAL A 145 0.63 4.96 11.83
CA VAL A 145 0.39 6.40 11.60
C VAL A 145 -1.09 6.75 11.76
N ALA A 146 -1.98 5.95 11.18
CA ALA A 146 -3.42 6.18 11.29
C ALA A 146 -3.91 6.01 12.74
N THR A 147 -3.43 4.98 13.44
CA THR A 147 -3.77 4.72 14.86
C THR A 147 -3.30 5.87 15.76
N GLU A 148 -2.05 6.34 15.59
CA GLU A 148 -1.54 7.49 16.37
C GLU A 148 -2.37 8.75 16.12
N ALA A 149 -2.77 9.02 14.88
CA ALA A 149 -3.65 10.14 14.57
C ALA A 149 -5.01 10.01 15.24
N LEU A 150 -5.62 8.81 15.22
CA LEU A 150 -6.89 8.53 15.87
C LEU A 150 -6.81 8.72 17.40
N ASP A 151 -5.73 8.26 18.04
CA ASP A 151 -5.53 8.42 19.48
C ASP A 151 -5.41 9.90 19.87
N ARG A 152 -4.72 10.71 19.08
CA ARG A 152 -4.66 12.17 19.28
C ARG A 152 -6.03 12.84 19.15
N LEU A 153 -6.85 12.37 18.21
CA LEU A 153 -8.17 12.94 17.94
C LEU A 153 -9.21 12.63 19.03
N LYS A 154 -9.07 11.54 19.79
CA LYS A 154 -10.00 11.17 20.88
C LYS A 154 -10.15 12.29 21.92
N THR A 155 -9.04 12.85 22.36
CA THR A 155 -9.06 13.88 23.41
C THR A 155 -9.75 15.17 22.95
N THR A 156 -9.56 15.57 21.70
CA THR A 156 -10.24 16.73 21.13
C THR A 156 -11.71 16.44 20.82
N ALA A 157 -12.04 15.24 20.35
CA ALA A 157 -13.42 14.81 20.13
C ALA A 157 -14.25 14.86 21.43
N GLU A 158 -13.67 14.36 22.52
CA GLU A 158 -14.29 14.38 23.84
C GLU A 158 -14.45 15.80 24.39
N SER A 159 -13.41 16.63 24.31
CA SER A 159 -13.43 18.00 24.81
C SER A 159 -14.51 18.85 24.12
N HIS A 160 -14.72 18.64 22.84
CA HIS A 160 -15.69 19.39 22.04
C HIS A 160 -17.04 18.67 21.83
N GLN A 161 -17.19 17.45 22.32
CA GLN A 161 -18.40 16.62 22.20
C GLN A 161 -18.88 16.42 20.75
N ARG A 162 -17.93 16.08 19.86
CA ARG A 162 -18.14 16.03 18.41
C ARG A 162 -18.12 14.60 17.87
N VAL A 163 -18.63 14.46 16.66
CA VAL A 163 -18.37 13.31 15.80
C VAL A 163 -17.17 13.65 14.93
N LEU A 164 -16.10 12.86 14.99
CA LEU A 164 -14.97 12.96 14.05
C LEU A 164 -15.03 11.83 13.05
N ILE A 165 -14.98 12.19 11.76
CA ILE A 165 -14.93 11.24 10.65
C ILE A 165 -13.51 11.28 10.08
N VAL A 166 -12.76 10.20 10.31
CA VAL A 166 -11.33 10.12 9.93
C VAL A 166 -11.19 9.28 8.67
N GLU A 167 -10.80 9.95 7.58
CA GLU A 167 -10.55 9.30 6.30
C GLU A 167 -9.11 8.80 6.23
N VAL A 168 -8.96 7.52 5.90
CA VAL A 168 -7.70 6.84 5.71
C VAL A 168 -7.56 6.34 4.29
N MET A 169 -6.33 6.15 3.83
CA MET A 169 -6.03 5.55 2.53
C MET A 169 -6.44 4.07 2.48
N GLY A 170 -6.25 3.43 1.34
CA GLY A 170 -6.58 2.02 1.11
C GLY A 170 -7.16 1.77 -0.29
N ARG A 171 -7.44 2.83 -1.05
CA ARG A 171 -8.04 2.79 -2.39
C ARG A 171 -9.32 1.96 -2.43
N HIS A 172 -9.24 0.73 -2.98
CA HIS A 172 -10.38 -0.17 -3.14
C HIS A 172 -10.51 -1.20 -2.01
N THR A 173 -9.68 -1.09 -0.98
CA THR A 173 -9.68 -2.03 0.16
C THR A 173 -9.70 -1.30 1.50
N GLY A 174 -10.32 -1.91 2.50
CA GLY A 174 -10.52 -1.34 3.82
C GLY A 174 -9.49 -1.77 4.87
N TRP A 175 -8.38 -2.39 4.48
CA TRP A 175 -7.42 -2.95 5.44
C TRP A 175 -6.88 -1.93 6.45
N ILE A 176 -6.48 -0.73 5.99
CA ILE A 176 -5.96 0.32 6.88
C ILE A 176 -7.07 0.80 7.82
N ALA A 177 -8.27 1.05 7.28
CA ALA A 177 -9.42 1.50 8.08
C ALA A 177 -9.78 0.48 9.15
N LEU A 178 -9.85 -0.81 8.78
CA LEU A 178 -10.19 -1.89 9.69
C LEU A 178 -9.17 -2.00 10.82
N HIS A 179 -7.89 -2.11 10.50
CA HIS A 179 -6.83 -2.32 11.49
C HIS A 179 -6.62 -1.08 12.37
N SER A 180 -6.56 0.12 11.80
CA SER A 180 -6.37 1.34 12.60
C SER A 180 -7.61 1.69 13.42
N GLY A 181 -8.81 1.49 12.87
CA GLY A 181 -10.06 1.71 13.59
C GLY A 181 -10.23 0.75 14.78
N MET A 182 -9.91 -0.53 14.59
CA MET A 182 -9.90 -1.54 15.63
C MET A 182 -8.85 -1.22 16.71
N ALA A 183 -7.61 -0.94 16.30
CA ALA A 183 -6.52 -0.63 17.21
C ALA A 183 -6.79 0.63 18.06
N ALA A 184 -7.41 1.65 17.46
CA ALA A 184 -7.78 2.87 18.14
C ALA A 184 -9.14 2.79 18.86
N GLY A 185 -9.92 1.70 18.77
CA GLY A 185 -11.27 1.62 19.34
C GLY A 185 -12.19 2.69 18.73
N ALA A 186 -12.26 2.76 17.42
CA ALA A 186 -13.24 3.58 16.71
C ALA A 186 -14.66 3.07 16.99
N HIS A 187 -15.66 3.90 16.79
CA HIS A 187 -17.05 3.58 17.13
C HIS A 187 -17.87 3.16 15.90
N ALA A 188 -17.32 3.34 14.73
CA ALA A 188 -17.75 2.76 13.47
C ALA A 188 -16.56 2.72 12.50
N ILE A 189 -16.53 1.70 11.65
CA ILE A 189 -15.52 1.52 10.60
C ILE A 189 -16.24 1.26 9.29
N VAL A 190 -15.92 2.05 8.28
CA VAL A 190 -16.57 2.02 6.95
C VAL A 190 -15.53 1.64 5.91
N VAL A 191 -15.79 0.56 5.17
CA VAL A 191 -14.86 -0.04 4.21
C VAL A 191 -15.47 -0.14 2.81
N PRO A 192 -14.65 -0.15 1.73
CA PRO A 192 -15.15 -0.26 0.36
C PRO A 192 -15.87 -1.57 0.06
N GLU A 193 -15.45 -2.66 0.72
CA GLU A 193 -15.97 -4.00 0.49
C GLU A 193 -17.44 -4.16 0.91
N ARG A 194 -17.91 -3.26 1.77
CA ARG A 194 -19.29 -3.25 2.27
C ARG A 194 -19.90 -1.86 2.10
N PRO A 195 -20.70 -1.62 1.04
CA PRO A 195 -21.41 -0.36 0.88
C PRO A 195 -22.25 -0.06 2.14
N PHE A 196 -22.02 1.12 2.74
CA PHE A 196 -22.66 1.49 3.99
C PHE A 196 -24.05 2.10 3.75
N ASP A 197 -24.93 1.90 4.72
CA ASP A 197 -26.21 2.60 4.80
C ASP A 197 -26.08 3.76 5.79
N ILE A 198 -26.39 4.99 5.35
CA ILE A 198 -26.24 6.18 6.18
C ILE A 198 -27.21 6.17 7.37
N ASP A 199 -28.39 5.57 7.26
CA ASP A 199 -29.35 5.49 8.36
C ASP A 199 -28.86 4.50 9.44
N GLU A 200 -28.31 3.34 9.02
CA GLU A 200 -27.66 2.39 9.92
C GLU A 200 -26.47 3.04 10.64
N LEU A 201 -25.59 3.72 9.90
CA LEU A 201 -24.44 4.42 10.48
C LEU A 201 -24.88 5.52 11.47
N THR A 202 -25.90 6.31 11.11
CA THR A 202 -26.48 7.34 11.97
C THR A 202 -27.01 6.74 13.27
N LYS A 203 -27.69 5.58 13.17
CA LYS A 203 -28.21 4.87 14.35
C LYS A 203 -27.08 4.40 15.27
N VAL A 204 -26.03 3.78 14.73
CA VAL A 204 -24.87 3.30 15.52
C VAL A 204 -24.20 4.47 16.24
N VAL A 205 -23.94 5.57 15.55
CA VAL A 205 -23.33 6.76 16.16
C VAL A 205 -24.26 7.42 17.16
N GLY A 206 -25.58 7.51 16.87
CA GLY A 206 -26.60 8.10 17.73
C GLY A 206 -26.77 7.35 19.06
N GLN A 207 -26.79 6.02 19.03
CA GLN A 207 -26.89 5.18 20.22
C GLN A 207 -25.81 5.48 21.28
N ARG A 208 -24.63 5.94 20.85
CA ARG A 208 -23.60 6.35 21.81
C ARG A 208 -23.99 7.60 22.60
N PHE A 209 -24.56 8.59 21.92
CA PHE A 209 -25.05 9.82 22.60
C PHE A 209 -26.24 9.52 23.49
N ASP A 210 -27.14 8.63 23.04
CA ASP A 210 -28.27 8.16 23.85
C ASP A 210 -27.83 7.42 25.12
N ALA A 211 -26.71 6.69 25.05
CA ALA A 211 -26.03 6.06 26.18
C ALA A 211 -25.19 7.03 27.04
N GLY A 212 -25.36 8.35 26.85
CA GLY A 212 -24.66 9.38 27.62
C GLY A 212 -23.18 9.59 27.27
N LYS A 213 -22.69 8.99 26.20
CA LYS A 213 -21.33 9.26 25.70
C LYS A 213 -21.27 10.60 24.99
N ARG A 214 -20.12 11.25 25.05
CA ARG A 214 -20.00 12.65 24.63
C ARG A 214 -19.42 12.86 23.25
N PHE A 215 -18.82 11.84 22.63
CA PHE A 215 -18.18 11.92 21.30
C PHE A 215 -18.27 10.61 20.55
N ALA A 216 -18.05 10.67 19.25
CA ALA A 216 -17.86 9.48 18.41
C ALA A 216 -16.70 9.68 17.43
N ILE A 217 -16.02 8.59 17.09
CA ILE A 217 -15.02 8.52 16.02
C ILE A 217 -15.48 7.48 15.01
N VAL A 218 -15.59 7.91 13.75
CA VAL A 218 -15.88 7.06 12.61
C VAL A 218 -14.63 7.00 11.75
N VAL A 219 -14.10 5.82 11.47
CA VAL A 219 -12.99 5.64 10.53
C VAL A 219 -13.58 5.21 9.19
N VAL A 220 -13.18 5.89 8.12
CA VAL A 220 -13.67 5.59 6.79
C VAL A 220 -12.51 5.43 5.80
N ALA A 221 -12.49 4.33 5.04
CA ALA A 221 -11.55 4.18 3.93
C ALA A 221 -11.95 5.11 2.77
N GLU A 222 -10.98 5.75 2.13
CA GLU A 222 -11.20 6.74 1.05
C GLU A 222 -12.04 6.22 -0.12
N GLY A 223 -12.03 4.89 -0.36
CA GLY A 223 -12.80 4.23 -1.41
C GLY A 223 -14.19 3.73 -0.99
N ALA A 224 -14.59 3.96 0.25
CA ALA A 224 -15.93 3.53 0.73
C ALA A 224 -17.04 4.29 0.01
N LYS A 225 -18.13 3.57 -0.28
CA LYS A 225 -19.31 4.13 -0.99
C LYS A 225 -20.58 3.83 -0.21
N PRO A 226 -21.55 4.76 -0.21
CA PRO A 226 -22.86 4.47 0.38
C PRO A 226 -23.62 3.44 -0.47
N ARG A 227 -24.56 2.75 0.14
CA ARG A 227 -25.60 1.98 -0.57
C ARG A 227 -26.39 2.94 -1.42
N GLU A 228 -26.65 2.54 -2.67
CA GLU A 228 -27.36 3.38 -3.65
C GLU A 228 -28.68 3.91 -3.09
N GLY A 229 -28.91 5.21 -3.26
CA GLY A 229 -30.12 5.89 -2.82
C GLY A 229 -30.23 6.25 -1.33
N THR A 230 -29.25 5.88 -0.49
CA THR A 230 -29.30 6.20 0.96
C THR A 230 -28.81 7.60 1.28
N MET A 231 -27.93 8.17 0.46
CA MET A 231 -27.49 9.58 0.56
C MET A 231 -27.00 10.10 -0.80
N PRO A 232 -27.00 11.43 -1.02
CA PRO A 232 -26.27 12.04 -2.15
C PRO A 232 -24.77 11.71 -2.04
N PHE A 233 -24.16 11.28 -3.14
CA PHE A 233 -22.76 10.90 -3.13
C PHE A 233 -22.04 11.28 -4.41
N ASP A 234 -20.94 12.02 -4.28
CA ASP A 234 -20.03 12.34 -5.37
C ASP A 234 -18.88 11.33 -5.40
N VAL A 235 -18.75 10.61 -6.49
CA VAL A 235 -17.69 9.61 -6.68
C VAL A 235 -16.32 10.22 -7.04
N GLY A 236 -16.26 11.54 -7.31
CA GLY A 236 -15.05 12.23 -7.72
C GLY A 236 -14.70 12.06 -9.20
N ALA A 237 -13.59 12.68 -9.61
CA ALA A 237 -13.08 12.66 -10.97
C ALA A 237 -12.01 11.58 -11.17
N THR A 238 -11.78 11.19 -12.42
CA THR A 238 -10.65 10.31 -12.78
C THR A 238 -9.40 11.15 -13.07
N ASP A 239 -8.23 10.68 -12.65
CA ASP A 239 -6.97 11.34 -12.98
C ASP A 239 -6.52 11.04 -14.43
N VAL A 240 -5.43 11.70 -14.86
CA VAL A 240 -4.87 11.55 -16.22
C VAL A 240 -4.34 10.12 -16.51
N TYR A 241 -4.20 9.29 -15.51
CA TYR A 241 -3.78 7.89 -15.63
C TYR A 241 -4.95 6.91 -15.54
N GLY A 242 -6.21 7.41 -15.49
CA GLY A 242 -7.40 6.57 -15.39
C GLY A 242 -7.73 6.08 -13.96
N HIS A 243 -7.10 6.64 -12.93
CA HIS A 243 -7.40 6.28 -11.54
C HIS A 243 -8.48 7.19 -10.97
N GLU A 244 -9.43 6.62 -10.22
CA GLU A 244 -10.41 7.39 -9.44
C GLU A 244 -9.68 8.32 -8.47
N ARG A 245 -10.04 9.60 -8.48
CA ARG A 245 -9.73 10.56 -7.43
C ARG A 245 -10.89 10.55 -6.47
N PHE A 246 -10.66 10.01 -5.29
CA PHE A 246 -11.71 9.95 -4.26
C PHE A 246 -12.12 11.36 -3.84
N ALA A 247 -13.44 11.59 -3.77
CA ALA A 247 -14.01 12.93 -3.54
C ALA A 247 -14.01 13.37 -2.06
N GLY A 248 -13.35 12.61 -1.17
CA GLY A 248 -13.34 12.91 0.27
C GLY A 248 -14.63 12.46 0.93
N VAL A 249 -14.84 11.16 1.04
CA VAL A 249 -16.04 10.56 1.65
C VAL A 249 -16.29 11.05 3.08
N ALA A 250 -15.24 11.32 3.86
CA ALA A 250 -15.39 11.87 5.21
C ALA A 250 -16.09 13.23 5.23
N ARG A 251 -15.89 14.07 4.22
CA ARG A 251 -16.57 15.37 4.13
C ARG A 251 -18.05 15.21 3.89
N GLN A 252 -18.42 14.31 2.99
CA GLN A 252 -19.81 14.02 2.67
C GLN A 252 -20.53 13.38 3.88
N LEU A 253 -19.88 12.41 4.53
CA LEU A 253 -20.38 11.81 5.77
C LEU A 253 -20.53 12.82 6.91
N ALA A 254 -19.62 13.79 7.05
CA ALA A 254 -19.73 14.80 8.11
C ALA A 254 -21.00 15.64 7.95
N VAL A 255 -21.30 16.09 6.72
CA VAL A 255 -22.52 16.86 6.43
C VAL A 255 -23.79 16.04 6.75
N GLU A 256 -23.83 14.80 6.31
CA GLU A 256 -25.00 13.91 6.53
C GLU A 256 -25.21 13.59 8.03
N LEU A 257 -24.13 13.21 8.73
CA LEU A 257 -24.23 12.86 10.15
C LEU A 257 -24.56 14.08 11.03
N GLU A 258 -24.02 15.27 10.72
CA GLU A 258 -24.35 16.51 11.42
C GLU A 258 -25.84 16.85 11.28
N GLY A 259 -26.36 16.77 10.04
CA GLY A 259 -27.77 17.05 9.77
C GLY A 259 -28.73 16.07 10.45
N ARG A 260 -28.38 14.79 10.51
CA ARG A 260 -29.23 13.72 11.07
C ARG A 260 -29.17 13.65 12.61
N LEU A 261 -27.99 13.86 13.19
CA LEU A 261 -27.76 13.73 14.63
C LEU A 261 -27.96 15.04 15.41
N GLY A 262 -27.93 16.19 14.73
CA GLY A 262 -27.87 17.50 15.41
C GLY A 262 -26.62 17.67 16.28
N LYS A 263 -25.54 16.95 15.97
CA LYS A 263 -24.26 17.00 16.65
C LYS A 263 -23.20 17.47 15.66
N GLU A 264 -22.32 18.37 16.11
CA GLU A 264 -21.23 18.86 15.28
C GLU A 264 -20.37 17.69 14.78
N ALA A 265 -20.20 17.56 13.45
CA ALA A 265 -19.40 16.55 12.82
C ALA A 265 -18.25 17.19 12.01
N ARG A 266 -17.05 16.67 12.13
CA ARG A 266 -15.85 17.21 11.47
C ARG A 266 -15.08 16.12 10.73
N PRO A 267 -14.77 16.33 9.44
CA PRO A 267 -13.91 15.42 8.69
C PRO A 267 -12.44 15.68 9.02
N VAL A 268 -11.66 14.61 9.11
CA VAL A 268 -10.20 14.63 9.19
C VAL A 268 -9.67 13.69 8.12
N ILE A 269 -8.95 14.23 7.13
CA ILE A 269 -8.40 13.44 6.03
C ILE A 269 -6.90 13.30 6.24
N LEU A 270 -6.44 12.09 6.56
CA LEU A 270 -5.03 11.85 6.83
C LEU A 270 -4.16 11.92 5.56
N GLY A 271 -4.67 11.38 4.46
CA GLY A 271 -3.97 11.44 3.16
C GLY A 271 -2.55 10.88 3.23
N HIS A 272 -1.62 11.55 2.53
CA HIS A 272 -0.27 11.05 2.26
C HIS A 272 0.68 10.98 3.47
N VAL A 273 0.33 11.47 4.65
CA VAL A 273 1.13 11.25 5.88
C VAL A 273 1.25 9.76 6.20
N GLN A 274 0.29 8.94 5.76
CA GLN A 274 0.29 7.49 5.90
C GLN A 274 1.35 6.78 5.02
N ARG A 275 1.89 7.47 4.01
CA ARG A 275 2.94 6.95 3.12
C ARG A 275 4.34 7.29 3.56
N GLY A 276 4.48 8.23 4.49
CA GLY A 276 5.77 8.80 4.90
C GLY A 276 6.28 8.25 6.23
N GLY A 277 7.43 8.76 6.60
CA GLY A 277 8.05 8.48 7.89
C GLY A 277 8.93 7.23 7.92
N THR A 278 9.46 6.99 9.09
CA THR A 278 10.34 5.85 9.38
C THR A 278 9.55 4.55 9.42
N PRO A 279 9.95 3.49 8.69
CA PRO A 279 9.28 2.20 8.77
C PRO A 279 9.34 1.61 10.18
N THR A 280 8.25 0.96 10.61
CA THR A 280 8.23 0.19 11.85
C THR A 280 9.26 -0.94 11.84
N ALA A 281 9.57 -1.49 13.00
CA ALA A 281 10.45 -2.67 13.09
C ALA A 281 9.90 -3.85 12.28
N TYR A 282 8.58 -4.03 12.27
CA TYR A 282 7.92 -5.09 11.49
C TYR A 282 8.17 -4.91 10.00
N ASP A 283 7.89 -3.73 9.45
CA ASP A 283 8.08 -3.44 8.04
C ASP A 283 9.54 -3.50 7.61
N ARG A 284 10.49 -3.07 8.46
CA ARG A 284 11.94 -3.22 8.18
C ARG A 284 12.35 -4.69 8.07
N VAL A 285 11.89 -5.54 8.99
CA VAL A 285 12.20 -6.97 8.99
C VAL A 285 11.57 -7.65 7.79
N LEU A 286 10.28 -7.41 7.52
CA LEU A 286 9.56 -8.02 6.38
C LEU A 286 10.20 -7.60 5.05
N ALA A 287 10.46 -6.31 4.86
CA ALA A 287 11.11 -5.77 3.67
C ALA A 287 12.52 -6.36 3.46
N THR A 288 13.32 -6.47 4.54
CA THR A 288 14.65 -7.11 4.49
C THR A 288 14.55 -8.56 4.05
N ARG A 289 13.61 -9.32 4.62
CA ARG A 289 13.38 -10.72 4.26
C ARG A 289 12.93 -10.88 2.81
N PHE A 290 12.04 -10.03 2.32
CA PHE A 290 11.63 -10.05 0.92
C PHE A 290 12.80 -9.79 -0.03
N GLY A 291 13.65 -8.79 0.25
CA GLY A 291 14.83 -8.49 -0.55
C GLY A 291 15.82 -9.66 -0.58
N TRP A 292 16.10 -10.28 0.57
CA TRP A 292 16.97 -11.44 0.69
C TRP A 292 16.45 -12.61 -0.17
N HIS A 293 15.17 -12.96 -0.04
CA HIS A 293 14.57 -14.06 -0.79
C HIS A 293 14.44 -13.77 -2.29
N ALA A 294 14.33 -12.50 -2.70
CA ALA A 294 14.32 -12.14 -4.11
C ALA A 294 15.66 -12.41 -4.80
N VAL A 295 16.78 -12.12 -4.13
CA VAL A 295 18.12 -12.48 -4.61
C VAL A 295 18.29 -13.99 -4.72
N GLU A 296 17.87 -14.74 -3.70
CA GLU A 296 17.91 -16.20 -3.71
C GLU A 296 17.05 -16.81 -4.83
N ALA A 297 15.90 -16.19 -5.11
CA ALA A 297 15.05 -16.62 -6.23
C ALA A 297 15.73 -16.38 -7.58
N ALA A 298 16.40 -15.24 -7.74
CA ALA A 298 17.16 -14.93 -8.95
C ALA A 298 18.29 -15.94 -9.17
N HIS A 299 19.08 -16.25 -8.13
CA HIS A 299 20.16 -17.25 -8.21
C HIS A 299 19.65 -18.67 -8.53
N ARG A 300 18.43 -19.01 -8.14
CA ARG A 300 17.79 -20.28 -8.48
C ARG A 300 17.12 -20.28 -9.85
N GLY A 301 17.16 -19.17 -10.58
CA GLY A 301 16.44 -19.02 -11.85
C GLY A 301 14.93 -19.04 -11.71
N ALA A 302 14.38 -18.75 -10.54
CA ALA A 302 12.95 -18.72 -10.25
C ALA A 302 12.29 -17.44 -10.79
N PHE A 303 12.39 -17.21 -12.09
CA PHE A 303 11.80 -16.05 -12.74
C PHE A 303 10.29 -16.19 -12.94
N GLY A 304 9.59 -15.07 -13.08
CA GLY A 304 8.12 -15.04 -13.13
C GLY A 304 7.46 -15.20 -11.76
N MET A 305 8.26 -15.19 -10.68
CA MET A 305 7.79 -15.37 -9.32
C MET A 305 7.86 -14.06 -8.54
N MET A 306 7.11 -14.00 -7.43
CA MET A 306 7.11 -12.92 -6.45
C MET A 306 7.39 -13.52 -5.06
N THR A 307 8.17 -12.81 -4.25
CA THR A 307 8.31 -13.16 -2.82
C THR A 307 6.99 -12.89 -2.08
N ALA A 308 6.57 -13.78 -1.20
CA ALA A 308 5.31 -13.67 -0.46
C ALA A 308 5.47 -14.14 0.98
N LEU A 309 4.81 -13.47 1.92
CA LEU A 309 4.69 -13.92 3.30
C LEU A 309 3.54 -14.94 3.39
N ARG A 310 3.82 -16.09 4.02
CA ARG A 310 2.83 -17.11 4.38
C ARG A 310 3.06 -17.54 5.83
N GLY A 311 2.15 -17.13 6.71
CA GLY A 311 2.39 -17.29 8.15
C GLY A 311 3.66 -16.54 8.58
N THR A 312 4.70 -17.27 8.93
CA THR A 312 6.01 -16.71 9.33
C THR A 312 7.08 -16.82 8.24
N ASP A 313 6.81 -17.52 7.14
CA ASP A 313 7.80 -17.88 6.14
C ASP A 313 7.67 -17.02 4.87
N ILE A 314 8.81 -16.74 4.24
CA ILE A 314 8.82 -16.16 2.89
C ILE A 314 8.89 -17.30 1.87
N THR A 315 7.90 -17.31 1.01
CA THR A 315 7.74 -18.27 -0.10
C THR A 315 7.78 -17.56 -1.43
N LEU A 316 7.79 -18.32 -2.53
CA LEU A 316 7.66 -17.79 -3.88
C LEU A 316 6.27 -18.17 -4.43
N VAL A 317 5.61 -17.19 -5.04
CA VAL A 317 4.32 -17.37 -5.72
C VAL A 317 4.41 -16.84 -7.15
N PRO A 318 3.67 -17.40 -8.12
CA PRO A 318 3.67 -16.86 -9.48
C PRO A 318 3.19 -15.40 -9.50
N LEU A 319 3.85 -14.53 -10.27
CA LEU A 319 3.40 -13.15 -10.51
C LEU A 319 1.96 -13.12 -11.02
N ALA A 320 1.57 -14.10 -11.84
CA ALA A 320 0.20 -14.22 -12.34
C ALA A 320 -0.82 -14.29 -11.20
N ALA A 321 -0.59 -15.13 -10.18
CA ALA A 321 -1.49 -15.28 -9.04
C ALA A 321 -1.51 -14.04 -8.13
N ALA A 322 -0.39 -13.31 -8.06
CA ALA A 322 -0.28 -12.09 -7.25
C ALA A 322 -1.12 -10.92 -7.79
N VAL A 323 -1.38 -10.89 -9.10
CA VAL A 323 -2.08 -9.79 -9.79
C VAL A 323 -3.43 -10.19 -10.40
N GLU A 324 -3.90 -11.40 -10.11
CA GLU A 324 -5.16 -11.93 -10.64
C GLU A 324 -6.37 -11.19 -10.08
N HIS A 325 -6.34 -10.91 -8.79
CA HIS A 325 -7.40 -10.17 -8.08
C HIS A 325 -6.83 -9.36 -6.91
N LEU A 326 -7.58 -8.38 -6.45
CA LEU A 326 -7.22 -7.63 -5.24
C LEU A 326 -7.52 -8.48 -3.99
N LYS A 327 -6.64 -8.41 -3.01
CA LYS A 327 -6.87 -8.99 -1.68
C LYS A 327 -7.71 -8.02 -0.86
N THR A 328 -9.01 -8.25 -0.84
CA THR A 328 -9.99 -7.46 -0.09
C THR A 328 -10.12 -7.96 1.35
N VAL A 329 -10.72 -7.13 2.22
CA VAL A 329 -11.05 -7.53 3.60
C VAL A 329 -12.13 -8.60 3.58
N PRO A 330 -11.87 -9.82 4.12
CA PRO A 330 -12.89 -10.87 4.20
C PRO A 330 -14.02 -10.45 5.14
N GLN A 331 -15.24 -10.93 4.83
CA GLN A 331 -16.42 -10.60 5.62
C GLN A 331 -16.29 -11.06 7.08
N GLU A 332 -15.62 -12.18 7.31
CA GLU A 332 -15.37 -12.73 8.65
C GLU A 332 -14.51 -11.76 9.50
N ARG A 333 -13.51 -11.13 8.89
CA ARG A 333 -12.67 -10.13 9.58
C ARG A 333 -13.45 -8.88 9.95
N TYR A 334 -14.41 -8.48 9.11
CA TYR A 334 -15.28 -7.36 9.42
C TYR A 334 -16.23 -7.70 10.58
N ALA A 335 -16.76 -8.92 10.61
CA ALA A 335 -17.63 -9.39 11.68
C ALA A 335 -16.94 -9.43 13.06
N GLU A 336 -15.63 -9.77 13.09
CA GLU A 336 -14.84 -9.70 14.34
C GLU A 336 -14.82 -8.28 14.93
N VAL A 337 -14.85 -7.26 14.08
CA VAL A 337 -14.82 -5.85 14.50
C VAL A 337 -16.20 -5.39 14.96
N GLU A 338 -17.28 -5.80 14.30
CA GLU A 338 -18.65 -5.45 14.71
C GLU A 338 -18.97 -5.89 16.16
N CYS A 339 -18.29 -6.93 16.65
CA CYS A 339 -18.45 -7.38 18.04
C CYS A 339 -17.80 -6.47 19.09
N VAL A 340 -16.87 -5.59 18.69
CA VAL A 340 -16.12 -4.74 19.62
C VAL A 340 -16.42 -3.24 19.43
N LEU A 341 -17.21 -2.88 18.44
CA LEU A 341 -17.75 -1.55 18.21
C LEU A 341 -19.10 -1.35 18.91
#